data_d7a322e2ef5763901e0334aee5e26066
#
_entry.id   d7a322e2ef5763901e0334aee5e26066
#
_cell.length_a   1.000
_cell.length_b   1.000
_cell.length_c   1.000
_cell.angle_alpha   90.00
_cell.angle_beta   90.00
_cell.angle_gamma   90.00
#
_symmetry.space_group_name_H-M   'P 1'
#
loop_
_entity.id
_entity.type
_entity.pdbx_description
1 polymer ?
#
loop_
_entity_poly.entity_id
_entity_poly.type
_entity_poly.pdbx_seq_one_letter_code
_entity_poly.pdbx_strand_id
1 'polypeptide(L)'
;MITFDQVSLQYDAKHTALSNINIHIDKGEFVFIVGPSGAGKSTFVKILTHELVPEQGTVVVNGLTINKLKSSKIPYYRRTLGIVFQDFRLLSEKTVYENIAFVLRVTGAKSREIKPKVQRVLDLVGLRGKEKELPSKLSGGEQQRVAIARALVSEPILL
;
A
#
# COMPACT_ATOMS: atom_id res chain seq x y z
N MET A 1 12.41 -9.77 4.70
CA MET A 1 12.20 -8.39 4.24
C MET A 1 11.41 -7.55 5.26
N ILE A 2 10.38 -8.11 5.90
CA ILE A 2 9.63 -7.47 7.00
C ILE A 2 9.92 -8.22 8.29
N THR A 3 10.19 -7.50 9.37
CA THR A 3 10.39 -8.10 10.70
C THR A 3 9.61 -7.29 11.73
N PHE A 4 8.78 -7.98 12.50
CA PHE A 4 8.19 -7.51 13.74
C PHE A 4 8.89 -8.24 14.87
N ASP A 5 9.45 -7.51 15.81
CA ASP A 5 10.18 -8.05 16.96
C ASP A 5 9.56 -7.49 18.24
N GLN A 6 8.90 -8.37 19.01
CA GLN A 6 8.21 -8.10 20.27
C GLN A 6 7.22 -6.92 20.18
N VAL A 7 6.51 -6.79 19.06
CA VAL A 7 5.64 -5.66 18.77
C VAL A 7 4.34 -5.75 19.54
N SER A 8 4.03 -4.70 20.32
CA SER A 8 2.77 -4.53 21.03
C SER A 8 2.17 -3.17 20.73
N LEU A 9 0.83 -3.14 20.61
CA LEU A 9 0.06 -1.92 20.42
C LEU A 9 -1.30 -2.05 21.12
N GLN A 10 -1.64 -1.04 21.91
CA GLN A 10 -2.94 -0.90 22.56
C GLN A 10 -3.64 0.35 22.01
N TYR A 11 -4.95 0.29 21.79
CA TYR A 11 -5.75 1.48 21.47
C TYR A 11 -6.15 2.26 22.71
N ASP A 12 -6.41 1.53 23.82
CA ASP A 12 -6.70 2.05 25.14
C ASP A 12 -6.38 0.97 26.20
N ALA A 13 -6.53 1.31 27.49
CA ALA A 13 -6.20 0.42 28.60
C ALA A 13 -6.97 -0.94 28.59
N LYS A 14 -8.04 -1.07 27.81
CA LYS A 14 -8.87 -2.27 27.73
C LYS A 14 -8.75 -3.01 26.39
N HIS A 15 -8.21 -2.37 25.35
CA HIS A 15 -8.18 -2.92 23.99
C HIS A 15 -6.75 -3.07 23.46
N THR A 16 -6.15 -4.23 23.74
CA THR A 16 -4.87 -4.63 23.14
C THR A 16 -5.12 -5.13 21.73
N ALA A 17 -4.58 -4.44 20.74
CA ALA A 17 -4.73 -4.80 19.34
C ALA A 17 -3.66 -5.81 18.86
N LEU A 18 -2.43 -5.66 19.35
CA LEU A 18 -1.33 -6.58 19.11
C LEU A 18 -0.56 -6.79 20.41
N SER A 19 -0.18 -8.03 20.72
CA SER A 19 0.56 -8.39 21.93
C SER A 19 1.74 -9.27 21.58
N ASN A 20 2.95 -8.76 21.80
CA ASN A 20 4.23 -9.47 21.63
C ASN A 20 4.34 -10.20 20.29
N ILE A 21 4.01 -9.53 19.20
CA ILE A 21 4.04 -10.11 17.85
C ILE A 21 5.48 -10.24 17.39
N ASN A 22 5.82 -11.45 16.97
CA ASN A 22 7.11 -11.79 16.37
C ASN A 22 6.85 -12.44 15.02
N ILE A 23 7.20 -11.76 13.94
CA ILE A 23 6.97 -12.20 12.55
C ILE A 23 8.16 -11.83 11.70
N HIS A 24 8.55 -12.76 10.86
CA HIS A 24 9.50 -12.50 9.79
C HIS A 24 8.90 -12.91 8.45
N ILE A 25 9.02 -12.04 7.44
CA ILE A 25 8.55 -12.26 6.07
C ILE A 25 9.72 -11.96 5.13
N ASP A 26 10.08 -12.92 4.30
CA ASP A 26 11.15 -12.79 3.34
C ASP A 26 10.75 -12.00 2.09
N LYS A 27 11.74 -11.62 1.30
CA LYS A 27 11.48 -10.96 0.02
C LYS A 27 10.88 -11.95 -0.97
N GLY A 28 9.80 -11.54 -1.63
CA GLY A 28 9.12 -12.34 -2.65
C GLY A 28 8.06 -13.28 -2.11
N GLU A 29 7.85 -13.32 -0.80
CA GLU A 29 6.76 -14.08 -0.22
C GLU A 29 5.40 -13.41 -0.49
N PHE A 30 4.39 -14.26 -0.65
CA PHE A 30 2.98 -13.88 -0.69
C PHE A 30 2.31 -14.36 0.60
N VAL A 31 1.88 -13.42 1.44
CA VAL A 31 1.42 -13.70 2.80
C VAL A 31 -0.05 -13.35 2.98
N PHE A 32 -0.83 -14.29 3.51
CA PHE A 32 -2.20 -14.05 3.95
C PHE A 32 -2.25 -13.76 5.44
N ILE A 33 -2.90 -12.66 5.83
CA ILE A 33 -3.20 -12.37 7.23
C ILE A 33 -4.65 -12.78 7.50
N VAL A 34 -4.82 -13.86 8.25
CA VAL A 34 -6.14 -14.45 8.55
C VAL A 34 -6.47 -14.36 10.04
N GLY A 35 -7.75 -14.40 10.36
CA GLY A 35 -8.24 -14.36 11.74
C GLY A 35 -9.63 -13.74 11.85
N PRO A 36 -10.31 -13.87 13.00
CA PRO A 36 -11.64 -13.30 13.23
C PRO A 36 -11.63 -11.75 13.17
N SER A 37 -12.82 -11.16 13.17
CA SER A 37 -12.93 -9.69 13.32
C SER A 37 -12.32 -9.26 14.65
N GLY A 38 -11.62 -8.14 14.65
CA GLY A 38 -10.92 -7.64 15.85
C GLY A 38 -9.56 -8.29 16.15
N ALA A 39 -9.12 -9.30 15.41
CA ALA A 39 -7.83 -9.99 15.64
C ALA A 39 -6.57 -9.16 15.31
N GLY A 40 -6.67 -7.85 15.10
CA GLY A 40 -5.51 -6.97 14.87
C GLY A 40 -5.01 -6.92 13.43
N LYS A 41 -5.65 -7.59 12.45
CA LYS A 41 -5.20 -7.61 11.04
C LYS A 41 -5.03 -6.21 10.44
N SER A 42 -6.03 -5.36 10.63
CA SER A 42 -5.97 -3.96 10.15
C SER A 42 -4.93 -3.14 10.90
N THR A 43 -4.72 -3.43 12.17
CA THR A 43 -3.69 -2.78 13.00
C THR A 43 -2.29 -3.13 12.49
N PHE A 44 -2.06 -4.40 12.17
CA PHE A 44 -0.81 -4.85 11.56
C PHE A 44 -0.51 -4.08 10.26
N VAL A 45 -1.49 -3.99 9.35
CA VAL A 45 -1.33 -3.22 8.10
C VAL A 45 -1.12 -1.73 8.39
N LYS A 46 -1.84 -1.13 9.34
CA LYS A 46 -1.66 0.29 9.71
C LYS A 46 -0.27 0.58 10.29
N ILE A 47 0.34 -0.37 10.98
CA ILE A 47 1.73 -0.22 11.40
C ILE A 47 2.66 -0.25 10.19
N LEU A 48 2.48 -1.20 9.25
CA LEU A 48 3.27 -1.26 8.02
C LEU A 48 3.14 0.01 7.18
N THR A 49 1.98 0.64 7.14
CA THR A 49 1.77 1.91 6.42
C THR A 49 2.19 3.14 7.22
N HIS A 50 2.71 2.94 8.45
CA HIS A 50 3.05 3.99 9.41
C HIS A 50 1.86 4.91 9.73
N GLU A 51 0.62 4.39 9.70
CA GLU A 51 -0.57 5.09 10.22
C GLU A 51 -0.65 4.98 11.74
N LEU A 52 -0.11 3.88 12.28
CA LEU A 52 0.06 3.65 13.70
C LEU A 52 1.53 3.35 14.00
N VAL A 53 1.97 3.74 15.19
CA VAL A 53 3.30 3.42 15.71
C VAL A 53 3.12 2.53 16.93
N PRO A 54 3.77 1.37 16.99
CA PRO A 54 3.66 0.47 18.13
C PRO A 54 4.29 1.11 19.38
N GLU A 55 3.74 0.79 20.55
CA GLU A 55 4.24 1.26 21.85
C GLU A 55 5.52 0.51 22.25
N GLN A 56 5.61 -0.77 21.86
CA GLN A 56 6.76 -1.62 22.19
C GLN A 56 7.22 -2.38 20.95
N GLY A 57 8.46 -2.79 20.98
CA GLY A 57 9.08 -3.61 19.95
C GLY A 57 9.65 -2.80 18.79
N THR A 58 10.08 -3.51 17.77
CA THR A 58 10.73 -2.93 16.60
C THR A 58 10.10 -3.47 15.31
N VAL A 59 9.84 -2.58 14.36
CA VAL A 59 9.34 -2.95 13.03
C VAL A 59 10.34 -2.53 11.98
N VAL A 60 10.85 -3.50 11.24
CA VAL A 60 11.81 -3.28 10.15
C VAL A 60 11.15 -3.66 8.83
N VAL A 61 11.23 -2.79 7.83
CA VAL A 61 10.77 -3.04 6.47
C VAL A 61 11.91 -2.72 5.52
N ASN A 62 12.37 -3.70 4.76
CA ASN A 62 13.47 -3.58 3.82
C ASN A 62 14.73 -2.91 4.42
N GLY A 63 15.10 -3.31 5.65
CA GLY A 63 16.25 -2.78 6.39
C GLY A 63 16.00 -1.43 7.09
N LEU A 64 14.82 -0.84 6.93
CA LEU A 64 14.46 0.43 7.55
C LEU A 64 13.62 0.20 8.81
N THR A 65 14.06 0.70 9.96
CA THR A 65 13.27 0.68 11.21
C THR A 65 12.17 1.73 11.12
N ILE A 66 10.95 1.31 10.76
CA ILE A 66 9.89 2.25 10.41
C ILE A 66 9.29 2.97 11.60
N ASN A 67 9.19 2.34 12.77
CA ASN A 67 8.65 2.97 13.98
C ASN A 67 9.57 4.02 14.62
N LYS A 68 10.79 4.18 14.10
CA LYS A 68 11.75 5.24 14.49
C LYS A 68 11.91 6.34 13.43
N LEU A 69 11.07 6.33 12.39
CA LEU A 69 11.15 7.31 11.33
C LEU A 69 10.80 8.72 11.83
N LYS A 70 11.61 9.70 11.44
CA LYS A 70 11.25 11.12 11.61
C LYS A 70 10.07 11.45 10.69
N SER A 71 9.17 12.33 11.14
CA SER A 71 7.96 12.72 10.39
C SER A 71 8.24 13.15 8.95
N SER A 72 9.37 13.83 8.70
CA SER A 72 9.79 14.23 7.35
C SER A 72 10.15 13.08 6.43
N LYS A 73 10.44 11.86 6.96
CA LYS A 73 10.79 10.67 6.17
C LYS A 73 9.60 9.76 5.88
N ILE A 74 8.50 9.89 6.63
CA ILE A 74 7.30 9.07 6.46
C ILE A 74 6.72 9.15 5.04
N PRO A 75 6.57 10.35 4.40
CA PRO A 75 6.07 10.41 3.02
C PRO A 75 6.95 9.68 2.02
N TYR A 76 8.26 9.67 2.20
CA TYR A 76 9.20 8.96 1.33
C TYR A 76 9.08 7.44 1.51
N TYR A 77 8.94 6.97 2.74
CA TYR A 77 8.67 5.57 3.03
C TYR A 77 7.37 5.12 2.38
N ARG A 78 6.26 5.85 2.58
CA ARG A 78 4.95 5.51 2.00
C ARG A 78 4.97 5.44 0.47
N ARG A 79 5.82 6.20 -0.21
CA ARG A 79 5.99 6.14 -1.67
C ARG A 79 6.59 4.82 -2.15
N THR A 80 7.21 4.04 -1.27
CA THR A 80 7.77 2.72 -1.60
C THR A 80 6.75 1.59 -1.43
N LEU A 81 5.56 1.90 -0.93
CA LEU A 81 4.49 0.93 -0.70
C LEU A 81 3.44 1.01 -1.82
N GLY A 82 2.94 -0.15 -2.23
CA GLY A 82 1.74 -0.28 -3.05
C GLY A 82 0.58 -0.72 -2.18
N ILE A 83 -0.48 0.08 -2.11
CA ILE A 83 -1.63 -0.23 -1.25
C ILE A 83 -2.88 -0.27 -2.10
N VAL A 84 -3.61 -1.38 -2.02
CA VAL A 84 -4.95 -1.52 -2.60
C VAL A 84 -5.96 -1.51 -1.46
N PHE A 85 -6.83 -0.50 -1.44
CA PHE A 85 -7.87 -0.37 -0.43
C PHE A 85 -9.11 -1.17 -0.83
N GLN A 86 -9.87 -1.64 0.14
CA GLN A 86 -11.12 -2.38 -0.09
C GLN A 86 -12.16 -1.54 -0.84
N ASP A 87 -12.22 -0.24 -0.60
CA ASP A 87 -13.07 0.74 -1.25
C ASP A 87 -12.42 1.40 -2.48
N PHE A 88 -11.34 0.81 -2.99
CA PHE A 88 -10.51 1.23 -4.13
C PHE A 88 -9.91 2.64 -4.03
N ARG A 89 -10.56 3.58 -3.41
CA ARG A 89 -10.16 5.01 -3.26
C ARG A 89 -9.66 5.62 -4.56
N LEU A 90 -10.39 5.38 -5.65
CA LEU A 90 -10.10 6.02 -6.92
C LEU A 90 -10.50 7.50 -6.88
N LEU A 91 -9.74 8.32 -7.59
CA LEU A 91 -10.07 9.73 -7.79
C LEU A 91 -11.22 9.79 -8.81
N SER A 92 -12.43 10.06 -8.35
CA SER A 92 -13.68 10.00 -9.13
C SER A 92 -13.69 10.92 -10.34
N GLU A 93 -13.10 12.12 -10.18
CA GLU A 93 -13.02 13.16 -11.21
C GLU A 93 -11.82 12.99 -12.17
N LYS A 94 -11.08 11.90 -12.03
CA LYS A 94 -9.88 11.61 -12.83
C LYS A 94 -10.09 10.35 -13.65
N THR A 95 -9.59 10.37 -14.87
CA THR A 95 -9.61 9.19 -15.75
C THR A 95 -8.77 8.05 -15.15
N VAL A 96 -8.93 6.85 -15.70
CA VAL A 96 -8.08 5.68 -15.38
C VAL A 96 -6.61 6.03 -15.54
N TYR A 97 -6.24 6.65 -16.66
CA TYR A 97 -4.87 7.11 -16.91
C TYR A 97 -4.38 8.05 -15.81
N GLU A 98 -5.17 9.05 -15.47
CA GLU A 98 -4.79 10.06 -14.47
C GLU A 98 -4.68 9.49 -13.06
N ASN A 99 -5.54 8.54 -12.68
CA ASN A 99 -5.47 7.82 -11.42
C ASN A 99 -4.12 7.12 -11.25
N ILE A 100 -3.63 6.47 -12.30
CA ILE A 100 -2.36 5.75 -12.29
C ILE A 100 -1.18 6.72 -12.41
N ALA A 101 -1.24 7.67 -13.35
CA ALA A 101 -0.19 8.66 -13.59
C ALA A 101 0.06 9.56 -12.38
N PHE A 102 -0.95 9.79 -11.54
CA PHE A 102 -0.84 10.56 -10.32
C PHE A 102 0.27 10.02 -9.39
N VAL A 103 0.32 8.70 -9.20
CA VAL A 103 1.35 8.08 -8.35
C VAL A 103 2.75 8.35 -8.90
N LEU A 104 2.94 8.19 -10.20
CA LEU A 104 4.23 8.43 -10.85
C LEU A 104 4.69 9.89 -10.71
N ARG A 105 3.75 10.85 -10.82
CA ARG A 105 4.06 12.27 -10.60
C ARG A 105 4.49 12.55 -9.15
N VAL A 106 3.77 11.99 -8.18
CA VAL A 106 4.08 12.16 -6.75
C VAL A 106 5.39 11.48 -6.36
N THR A 107 5.73 10.37 -7.01
CA THR A 107 7.01 9.66 -6.78
C THR A 107 8.18 10.26 -7.55
N GLY A 108 7.96 11.29 -8.38
CA GLY A 108 9.02 12.03 -9.06
C GLY A 108 9.49 11.41 -10.38
N ALA A 109 8.66 10.58 -11.03
CA ALA A 109 8.96 10.03 -12.35
C ALA A 109 9.08 11.14 -13.41
N LYS A 110 10.03 11.00 -14.34
CA LYS A 110 10.19 11.93 -15.45
C LYS A 110 8.97 11.87 -16.39
N SER A 111 8.50 13.03 -16.87
CA SER A 111 7.30 13.12 -17.71
C SER A 111 7.30 12.15 -18.90
N ARG A 112 8.46 11.92 -19.52
CA ARG A 112 8.62 10.99 -20.65
C ARG A 112 8.40 9.50 -20.28
N GLU A 113 8.52 9.15 -18.99
CA GLU A 113 8.38 7.77 -18.49
C GLU A 113 6.94 7.44 -18.07
N ILE A 114 6.11 8.46 -17.81
CA ILE A 114 4.76 8.27 -17.26
C ILE A 114 3.88 7.48 -18.22
N LYS A 115 3.77 7.95 -19.47
CA LYS A 115 2.89 7.32 -20.47
C LYS A 115 3.23 5.85 -20.71
N PRO A 116 4.49 5.47 -21.00
CA PRO A 116 4.84 4.05 -21.20
C PRO A 116 4.62 3.19 -19.96
N LYS A 117 4.91 3.70 -18.74
CA LYS A 117 4.66 2.94 -17.50
C LYS A 117 3.18 2.72 -17.25
N VAL A 118 2.34 3.74 -17.48
CA VAL A 118 0.88 3.60 -17.34
C VAL A 118 0.34 2.58 -18.35
N GLN A 119 0.75 2.65 -19.61
CA GLN A 119 0.32 1.69 -20.62
C GLN A 119 0.71 0.25 -20.25
N ARG A 120 1.96 0.03 -19.86
CA ARG A 120 2.44 -1.28 -19.42
C ARG A 120 1.61 -1.86 -18.28
N VAL A 121 1.29 -1.08 -17.25
CA VAL A 121 0.52 -1.59 -16.11
C VAL A 121 -0.95 -1.81 -16.48
N LEU A 122 -1.53 -1.02 -17.37
CA LEU A 122 -2.88 -1.24 -17.89
C LEU A 122 -2.97 -2.52 -18.72
N ASP A 123 -1.96 -2.80 -19.54
CA ASP A 123 -1.88 -4.07 -20.27
C ASP A 123 -1.80 -5.26 -19.30
N LEU A 124 -0.99 -5.13 -18.24
CA LEU A 124 -0.82 -6.16 -17.20
C LEU A 124 -2.14 -6.52 -16.50
N VAL A 125 -2.99 -5.53 -16.21
CA VAL A 125 -4.28 -5.75 -15.52
C VAL A 125 -5.45 -5.95 -16.49
N GLY A 126 -5.22 -6.01 -17.81
CA GLY A 126 -6.26 -6.23 -18.83
C GLY A 126 -7.24 -5.07 -18.99
N LEU A 127 -6.74 -3.82 -18.86
CA LEU A 127 -7.55 -2.59 -19.02
C LEU A 127 -7.09 -1.71 -20.18
N ARG A 128 -6.41 -2.30 -21.17
CA ARG A 128 -6.03 -1.61 -22.41
C ARG A 128 -7.28 -1.03 -23.10
N GLY A 129 -7.20 0.22 -23.55
CA GLY A 129 -8.31 0.94 -24.20
C GLY A 129 -9.26 1.64 -23.24
N LYS A 130 -9.09 1.48 -21.90
CA LYS A 130 -9.91 2.15 -20.88
C LYS A 130 -9.26 3.41 -20.30
N GLU A 131 -8.15 3.88 -20.87
CA GLU A 131 -7.32 4.97 -20.33
C GLU A 131 -8.11 6.27 -20.08
N LYS A 132 -9.08 6.54 -20.95
CA LYS A 132 -9.87 7.79 -20.93
C LYS A 132 -11.15 7.68 -20.09
N GLU A 133 -11.52 6.49 -19.67
CA GLU A 133 -12.73 6.29 -18.88
C GLU A 133 -12.61 6.88 -17.48
N LEU A 134 -13.74 7.34 -16.94
CA LEU A 134 -13.86 7.72 -15.53
C LEU A 134 -14.21 6.48 -14.70
N PRO A 135 -13.83 6.43 -13.40
CA PRO A 135 -14.17 5.32 -12.51
C PRO A 135 -15.66 4.98 -12.50
N SER A 136 -16.53 5.98 -12.61
CA SER A 136 -18.00 5.81 -12.64
C SER A 136 -18.51 5.03 -13.86
N LYS A 137 -17.72 4.89 -14.91
CA LYS A 137 -18.05 4.11 -16.12
C LYS A 137 -17.53 2.68 -16.08
N LEU A 138 -16.82 2.31 -15.02
CA LEU A 138 -16.20 1.00 -14.84
C LEU A 138 -17.05 0.12 -13.92
N SER A 139 -17.07 -1.18 -14.22
CA SER A 139 -17.55 -2.18 -13.26
C SER A 139 -16.67 -2.23 -12.00
N GLY A 140 -17.21 -2.77 -10.89
CA GLY A 140 -16.44 -2.90 -9.65
C GLY A 140 -15.13 -3.68 -9.82
N GLY A 141 -15.15 -4.76 -10.63
CA GLY A 141 -13.93 -5.52 -10.96
C GLY A 141 -12.92 -4.71 -11.79
N GLU A 142 -13.38 -3.85 -12.70
CA GLU A 142 -12.48 -2.94 -13.44
C GLU A 142 -11.91 -1.87 -12.53
N GLN A 143 -12.71 -1.29 -11.63
CA GLN A 143 -12.23 -0.34 -10.62
C GLN A 143 -11.16 -0.96 -9.71
N GLN A 144 -11.36 -2.20 -9.27
CA GLN A 144 -10.37 -2.94 -8.50
C GLN A 144 -9.06 -3.11 -9.29
N ARG A 145 -9.14 -3.48 -10.58
CA ARG A 145 -7.94 -3.60 -11.42
C ARG A 145 -7.24 -2.27 -11.64
N VAL A 146 -7.97 -1.14 -11.72
CA VAL A 146 -7.35 0.20 -11.74
C VAL A 146 -6.61 0.47 -10.43
N ALA A 147 -7.18 0.12 -9.26
CA ALA A 147 -6.53 0.28 -7.97
C ALA A 147 -5.25 -0.57 -7.86
N ILE A 148 -5.28 -1.80 -8.38
CA ILE A 148 -4.10 -2.68 -8.46
C ILE A 148 -3.05 -2.07 -9.38
N ALA A 149 -3.42 -1.61 -10.59
CA ALA A 149 -2.51 -0.96 -11.52
C ALA A 149 -1.86 0.29 -10.90
N ARG A 150 -2.65 1.08 -10.18
CA ARG A 150 -2.16 2.26 -9.44
C ARG A 150 -1.14 1.90 -8.36
N ALA A 151 -1.35 0.79 -7.67
CA ALA A 151 -0.41 0.32 -6.64
C ALA A 151 0.90 -0.23 -7.25
N LEU A 152 0.81 -0.90 -8.41
CA LEU A 152 1.96 -1.54 -9.08
C LEU A 152 2.83 -0.58 -9.87
N VAL A 153 2.29 0.53 -10.38
CA VAL A 153 2.97 1.39 -11.38
C VAL A 153 4.28 2.00 -10.87
N SER A 154 4.42 2.19 -9.56
CA SER A 154 5.65 2.70 -8.92
C SER A 154 6.68 1.60 -8.61
N GLU A 155 6.41 0.36 -8.97
CA GLU A 155 7.27 -0.80 -8.65
C GLU A 155 7.60 -0.88 -7.15
N PRO A 156 6.56 -1.00 -6.29
CA PRO A 156 6.73 -0.89 -4.84
C PRO A 156 7.57 -2.04 -4.27
N ILE A 157 8.23 -1.78 -3.13
CA ILE A 157 8.98 -2.82 -2.40
C ILE A 157 8.06 -3.77 -1.62
N LEU A 158 6.85 -3.32 -1.31
CA LEU A 158 5.80 -4.06 -0.63
C LEU A 158 4.45 -3.70 -1.27
N LEU A 159 3.69 -4.70 -1.66
CA LEU A 159 2.32 -4.59 -2.17
C LEU A 159 1.36 -5.19 -1.16
#